data_8bd2e17c090ae6cec638afb142913491
#
_entry.id   8bd2e17c090ae6cec638afb142913491
#
_cell.length_a   1.000
_cell.length_b   1.000
_cell.length_c   1.000
_cell.angle_alpha   90.00
_cell.angle_beta   90.00
_cell.angle_gamma   90.00
#
_symmetry.space_group_name_H-M   'P 1'
#
loop_
_entity.id
_entity.type
_entity.pdbx_description
1 polymer ?
#
loop_
_entity_poly.entity_id
_entity_poly.type
_entity_poly.pdbx_seq_one_letter_code
_entity_poly.pdbx_strand_id
1 'polypeptide(L)'
;MMAAPMQRWRGYTIIEMMVVMVVLGVLASAAMPLVELSAKRAKERELKQAVWEIRQAIDAYRLAVDAGRIGRGDGASAYPPSLSALSAGVPDMKAGGQAIYLLRRIPRDPFAPKSLPAEASWGLRSYASPPQEPKAGADVFDVYSTSAEVGMNGIPYRLW
;
A
#
# COMPACT_ATOMS: atom_id res chain seq x y z
N MET A 1 -17.65 16.12 70.73
CA MET A 1 -16.59 16.67 69.82
C MET A 1 -15.76 15.50 69.37
N MET A 2 -16.10 14.90 68.15
CA MET A 2 -15.42 13.72 67.63
C MET A 2 -14.27 14.17 66.77
N ALA A 3 -13.04 13.83 67.15
CA ALA A 3 -11.83 14.10 66.36
C ALA A 3 -11.79 13.12 65.16
N ALA A 4 -11.74 13.66 63.95
CA ALA A 4 -11.55 12.86 62.74
C ALA A 4 -10.15 12.25 62.71
N PRO A 5 -9.98 10.98 62.27
CA PRO A 5 -8.67 10.34 62.20
C PRO A 5 -7.85 11.02 61.10
N MET A 6 -6.68 11.57 61.44
CA MET A 6 -5.70 12.07 60.47
C MET A 6 -5.14 10.89 59.65
N GLN A 7 -5.50 10.82 58.39
CA GLN A 7 -5.04 9.86 57.42
C GLN A 7 -3.57 10.15 57.16
N ARG A 8 -2.65 9.28 57.65
CA ARG A 8 -1.22 9.39 57.45
C ARG A 8 -0.92 9.04 55.99
N TRP A 9 -0.56 10.00 55.18
CA TRP A 9 -0.04 9.80 53.83
C TRP A 9 1.32 9.13 53.96
N ARG A 10 1.42 7.90 53.45
CA ARG A 10 2.70 7.16 53.38
C ARG A 10 3.40 7.64 52.11
N GLY A 11 4.56 8.27 52.25
CA GLY A 11 5.46 8.62 51.17
C GLY A 11 6.12 7.38 50.59
N TYR A 12 6.41 7.40 49.29
CA TYR A 12 7.16 6.33 48.62
C TYR A 12 8.65 6.37 49.06
N THR A 13 9.25 5.19 49.15
CA THR A 13 10.71 5.06 49.42
C THR A 13 11.49 5.23 48.12
N ILE A 14 12.76 5.69 48.25
CA ILE A 14 13.65 5.81 47.07
C ILE A 14 13.82 4.45 46.36
N ILE A 15 13.92 3.36 47.11
CA ILE A 15 14.09 2.01 46.57
C ILE A 15 12.84 1.57 45.80
N GLU A 16 11.64 1.93 46.24
CA GLU A 16 10.39 1.63 45.54
C GLU A 16 10.33 2.36 44.21
N MET A 17 10.75 3.64 44.14
CA MET A 17 10.89 4.37 42.89
C MET A 17 11.92 3.76 41.95
N MET A 18 13.08 3.32 42.50
CA MET A 18 14.09 2.65 41.66
C MET A 18 13.57 1.34 41.06
N VAL A 19 12.86 0.52 41.85
CA VAL A 19 12.25 -0.73 41.34
C VAL A 19 11.21 -0.45 40.25
N VAL A 20 10.35 0.54 40.46
CA VAL A 20 9.37 0.95 39.46
C VAL A 20 10.04 1.39 38.15
N MET A 21 11.10 2.20 38.23
CA MET A 21 11.86 2.64 37.05
C MET A 21 12.51 1.47 36.31
N VAL A 22 13.07 0.49 37.00
CA VAL A 22 13.63 -0.72 36.37
C VAL A 22 12.57 -1.53 35.69
N VAL A 23 11.43 -1.76 36.33
CA VAL A 23 10.30 -2.51 35.74
C VAL A 23 9.77 -1.79 34.52
N LEU A 24 9.58 -0.47 34.58
CA LEU A 24 9.13 0.33 33.41
C LEU A 24 10.15 0.27 32.27
N GLY A 25 11.44 0.33 32.57
CA GLY A 25 12.51 0.19 31.57
C GLY A 25 12.48 -1.15 30.86
N VAL A 26 12.26 -2.25 31.57
CA VAL A 26 12.13 -3.60 30.99
C VAL A 26 10.87 -3.69 30.12
N LEU A 27 9.75 -3.19 30.60
CA LEU A 27 8.50 -3.18 29.82
C LEU A 27 8.64 -2.31 28.55
N ALA A 28 9.25 -1.14 28.66
CA ALA A 28 9.48 -0.26 27.51
C ALA A 28 10.38 -0.90 26.45
N SER A 29 11.42 -1.65 26.86
CA SER A 29 12.32 -2.34 25.93
C SER A 29 11.63 -3.43 25.12
N ALA A 30 10.61 -4.09 25.66
CA ALA A 30 9.82 -5.10 24.97
C ALA A 30 8.76 -4.49 24.03
N ALA A 31 8.31 -3.27 24.29
CA ALA A 31 7.26 -2.62 23.51
C ALA A 31 7.75 -2.13 22.13
N MET A 32 8.99 -1.65 22.01
CA MET A 32 9.54 -1.13 20.74
C MET A 32 9.47 -2.11 19.57
N PRO A 33 9.98 -3.36 19.67
CA PRO A 33 9.95 -4.30 18.55
C PRO A 33 8.52 -4.68 18.14
N LEU A 34 7.57 -4.66 19.08
CA LEU A 34 6.16 -4.96 18.77
C LEU A 34 5.51 -3.86 17.93
N VAL A 35 5.84 -2.60 18.20
CA VAL A 35 5.34 -1.44 17.42
C VAL A 35 5.88 -1.49 15.98
N GLU A 36 7.17 -1.74 15.79
CA GLU A 36 7.77 -1.86 14.45
C GLU A 36 7.13 -3.00 13.65
N LEU A 37 6.93 -4.15 14.28
CA LEU A 37 6.28 -5.29 13.65
C LEU A 37 4.84 -4.99 13.24
N SER A 38 4.08 -4.29 14.09
CA SER A 38 2.72 -3.89 13.79
C SER A 38 2.65 -2.87 12.65
N ALA A 39 3.58 -1.92 12.60
CA ALA A 39 3.71 -0.95 11.51
C ALA A 39 4.06 -1.63 10.17
N LYS A 40 4.99 -2.60 10.19
CA LYS A 40 5.33 -3.38 8.99
C LYS A 40 4.12 -4.15 8.48
N ARG A 41 3.37 -4.83 9.36
CA ARG A 41 2.12 -5.53 9.00
C ARG A 41 1.07 -4.60 8.40
N ALA A 42 0.96 -3.38 8.91
CA ALA A 42 0.02 -2.39 8.36
C ALA A 42 0.40 -2.00 6.93
N LYS A 43 1.68 -1.69 6.68
CA LYS A 43 2.18 -1.39 5.32
C LYS A 43 2.02 -2.58 4.36
N GLU A 44 2.27 -3.80 4.81
CA GLU A 44 2.06 -4.99 3.97
C GLU A 44 0.60 -5.19 3.56
N ARG A 45 -0.34 -4.92 4.46
CA ARG A 45 -1.77 -4.93 4.10
C ARG A 45 -2.12 -3.85 3.09
N GLU A 46 -1.59 -2.63 3.30
CA GLU A 46 -1.77 -1.51 2.38
C GLU A 46 -1.21 -1.84 0.99
N LEU A 47 0.01 -2.43 0.92
CA LEU A 47 0.60 -2.87 -0.34
C LEU A 47 -0.29 -3.87 -1.08
N LYS A 48 -0.74 -4.92 -0.39
CA LYS A 48 -1.61 -5.94 -0.99
C LYS A 48 -2.91 -5.35 -1.53
N GLN A 49 -3.53 -4.46 -0.77
CA GLN A 49 -4.75 -3.78 -1.18
C GLN A 49 -4.50 -2.89 -2.40
N ALA A 50 -3.40 -2.11 -2.41
CA ALA A 50 -3.05 -1.24 -3.52
C ALA A 50 -2.77 -2.01 -4.81
N VAL A 51 -1.98 -3.10 -4.74
CA VAL A 51 -1.72 -3.99 -5.89
C VAL A 51 -3.03 -4.58 -6.42
N TRP A 52 -3.88 -5.10 -5.53
CA TRP A 52 -5.16 -5.68 -5.91
C TRP A 52 -6.07 -4.64 -6.59
N GLU A 53 -6.18 -3.43 -6.05
CA GLU A 53 -6.99 -2.34 -6.59
C GLU A 53 -6.52 -1.94 -8.00
N ILE A 54 -5.20 -1.81 -8.22
CA ILE A 54 -4.66 -1.50 -9.54
C ILE A 54 -4.92 -2.64 -10.52
N ARG A 55 -4.67 -3.89 -10.14
CA ARG A 55 -4.92 -5.07 -11.00
C ARG A 55 -6.38 -5.17 -11.41
N GLN A 56 -7.31 -4.97 -10.47
CA GLN A 56 -8.75 -4.93 -10.78
C GLN A 56 -9.10 -3.83 -11.80
N ALA A 57 -8.48 -2.66 -11.70
CA ALA A 57 -8.71 -1.58 -12.64
C ALA A 57 -8.11 -1.88 -14.04
N ILE A 58 -6.93 -2.53 -14.09
CA ILE A 58 -6.33 -3.00 -15.35
C ILE A 58 -7.24 -4.04 -16.02
N ASP A 59 -7.76 -5.01 -15.27
CA ASP A 59 -8.69 -6.02 -15.76
C ASP A 59 -10.01 -5.40 -16.24
N ALA A 60 -10.54 -4.42 -15.49
CA ALA A 60 -11.74 -3.68 -15.89
C ALA A 60 -11.52 -2.86 -17.17
N TYR A 61 -10.33 -2.29 -17.36
CA TYR A 61 -9.94 -1.62 -18.60
C TYR A 61 -9.98 -2.62 -19.76
N ARG A 62 -9.34 -3.78 -19.60
CA ARG A 62 -9.31 -4.85 -20.58
C ARG A 62 -10.71 -5.31 -20.97
N LEU A 63 -11.57 -5.56 -19.99
CA LEU A 63 -12.96 -5.94 -20.22
C LEU A 63 -13.76 -4.85 -20.97
N ALA A 64 -13.51 -3.58 -20.67
CA ALA A 64 -14.16 -2.46 -21.38
C ALA A 64 -13.69 -2.35 -22.84
N VAL A 65 -12.41 -2.67 -23.13
CA VAL A 65 -11.91 -2.77 -24.52
C VAL A 65 -12.56 -3.95 -25.24
N ASP A 66 -12.57 -5.14 -24.62
CA ASP A 66 -13.17 -6.35 -25.21
C ASP A 66 -14.68 -6.17 -25.46
N ALA A 67 -15.35 -5.38 -24.59
CA ALA A 67 -16.76 -4.99 -24.80
C ALA A 67 -16.96 -3.87 -25.83
N GLY A 68 -15.91 -3.32 -26.44
CA GLY A 68 -15.98 -2.21 -27.39
C GLY A 68 -16.45 -0.89 -26.76
N ARG A 69 -16.29 -0.71 -25.44
CA ARG A 69 -16.57 0.53 -24.74
C ARG A 69 -15.38 1.49 -24.78
N ILE A 70 -14.18 0.96 -24.73
CA ILE A 70 -12.93 1.73 -24.91
C ILE A 70 -12.40 1.44 -26.31
N GLY A 71 -12.14 2.51 -27.08
CA GLY A 71 -11.58 2.39 -28.41
C GLY A 71 -10.15 1.86 -28.37
N ARG A 72 -9.86 0.89 -29.23
CA ARG A 72 -8.51 0.35 -29.42
C ARG A 72 -7.95 0.84 -30.74
N GLY A 73 -6.75 1.46 -30.71
CA GLY A 73 -6.01 1.78 -31.92
C GLY A 73 -5.55 0.53 -32.67
N ASP A 74 -5.36 0.62 -33.97
CA ASP A 74 -4.87 -0.49 -34.78
C ASP A 74 -3.50 -0.98 -34.25
N GLY A 75 -3.42 -2.27 -33.92
CA GLY A 75 -2.21 -2.88 -33.35
C GLY A 75 -1.90 -2.53 -31.88
N ALA A 76 -2.72 -1.69 -31.24
CA ALA A 76 -2.53 -1.37 -29.83
C ALA A 76 -2.89 -2.55 -28.91
N SER A 77 -2.27 -2.60 -27.74
CA SER A 77 -2.62 -3.56 -26.68
C SER A 77 -4.05 -3.33 -26.17
N ALA A 78 -4.68 -4.36 -25.64
CA ALA A 78 -5.97 -4.24 -24.95
C ALA A 78 -5.82 -3.74 -23.49
N TYR A 79 -4.60 -3.52 -23.03
CA TYR A 79 -4.28 -3.02 -21.69
C TYR A 79 -4.04 -1.51 -21.71
N PRO A 80 -4.16 -0.82 -20.56
CA PRO A 80 -3.99 0.63 -20.50
C PRO A 80 -2.56 1.05 -20.91
N PRO A 81 -2.40 2.18 -21.61
CA PRO A 81 -1.08 2.67 -22.04
C PRO A 81 -0.23 3.22 -20.86
N SER A 82 -0.89 3.59 -19.75
CA SER A 82 -0.25 4.08 -18.53
C SER A 82 -1.18 3.88 -17.33
N LEU A 83 -0.65 3.96 -16.10
CA LEU A 83 -1.47 3.95 -14.89
C LEU A 83 -2.39 5.17 -14.82
N SER A 84 -1.95 6.32 -15.29
CA SER A 84 -2.76 7.54 -15.33
C SER A 84 -4.03 7.37 -16.17
N ALA A 85 -4.02 6.58 -17.22
CA ALA A 85 -5.21 6.29 -18.02
C ALA A 85 -6.36 5.69 -17.19
N LEU A 86 -6.06 4.95 -16.11
CA LEU A 86 -7.07 4.37 -15.23
C LEU A 86 -7.82 5.41 -14.39
N SER A 87 -7.19 6.55 -14.09
CA SER A 87 -7.75 7.59 -13.21
C SER A 87 -8.11 8.90 -13.94
N ALA A 88 -7.52 9.16 -15.11
CA ALA A 88 -7.80 10.37 -15.88
C ALA A 88 -9.19 10.34 -16.60
N GLY A 89 -9.76 9.14 -16.74
CA GLY A 89 -11.00 8.92 -17.48
C GLY A 89 -10.74 8.58 -18.96
N VAL A 90 -11.40 7.54 -19.45
CA VAL A 90 -11.30 7.07 -20.83
C VAL A 90 -12.69 7.20 -21.49
N PRO A 91 -12.79 7.71 -22.73
CA PRO A 91 -14.08 7.87 -23.41
C PRO A 91 -14.81 6.52 -23.60
N ASP A 92 -16.09 6.45 -23.22
CA ASP A 92 -16.97 5.31 -23.49
C ASP A 92 -17.60 5.47 -24.86
N MET A 93 -17.18 4.67 -25.84
CA MET A 93 -17.67 4.68 -27.21
C MET A 93 -19.16 4.29 -27.32
N LYS A 94 -19.71 3.57 -26.34
CA LYS A 94 -21.11 3.15 -26.29
C LYS A 94 -22.01 4.12 -25.53
N ALA A 95 -21.43 5.01 -24.73
CA ALA A 95 -22.17 6.00 -23.94
C ALA A 95 -21.95 7.44 -24.44
N GLY A 96 -21.78 7.61 -25.75
CA GLY A 96 -21.64 8.94 -26.36
C GLY A 96 -20.35 9.69 -25.94
N GLY A 97 -19.30 8.98 -25.56
CA GLY A 97 -18.02 9.57 -25.19
C GLY A 97 -17.92 10.01 -23.72
N GLN A 98 -18.87 9.66 -22.86
CA GLN A 98 -18.77 9.91 -21.42
C GLN A 98 -17.53 9.24 -20.85
N ALA A 99 -16.82 9.92 -19.95
CA ALA A 99 -15.60 9.37 -19.37
C ALA A 99 -15.89 8.24 -18.39
N ILE A 100 -15.19 7.10 -18.56
CA ILE A 100 -15.15 5.99 -17.61
C ILE A 100 -13.93 6.17 -16.72
N TYR A 101 -14.13 6.22 -15.42
CA TYR A 101 -13.07 6.25 -14.41
C TYR A 101 -12.96 4.86 -13.80
N LEU A 102 -11.84 4.19 -14.01
CA LEU A 102 -11.60 2.83 -13.50
C LEU A 102 -10.95 2.85 -12.11
N LEU A 103 -10.22 3.93 -11.81
CA LEU A 103 -9.71 4.26 -10.49
C LEU A 103 -10.10 5.70 -10.12
N ARG A 104 -10.41 5.94 -8.87
CA ARG A 104 -10.60 7.32 -8.36
C ARG A 104 -9.27 8.06 -8.26
N ARG A 105 -8.23 7.36 -7.89
CA ARG A 105 -6.83 7.83 -7.79
C ARG A 105 -5.92 6.61 -7.83
N ILE A 106 -4.71 6.78 -8.29
CA ILE A 106 -3.69 5.73 -8.24
C ILE A 106 -3.23 5.59 -6.78
N PRO A 107 -3.39 4.41 -6.15
CA PRO A 107 -2.85 4.17 -4.81
C PRO A 107 -1.32 4.18 -4.87
N ARG A 108 -0.68 4.55 -3.77
CA ARG A 108 0.77 4.61 -3.67
C ARG A 108 1.33 3.32 -3.10
N ASP A 109 2.52 2.91 -3.55
CA ASP A 109 3.30 1.87 -2.87
C ASP A 109 3.78 2.41 -1.50
N PRO A 110 3.37 1.79 -0.36
CA PRO A 110 3.76 2.24 0.98
C PRO A 110 5.24 2.05 1.29
N PHE A 111 5.97 1.25 0.48
CA PHE A 111 7.41 1.01 0.61
C PHE A 111 8.25 1.87 -0.33
N ALA A 112 7.64 2.57 -1.27
CA ALA A 112 8.35 3.50 -2.15
C ALA A 112 8.73 4.81 -1.43
N PRO A 113 9.82 5.48 -1.88
CA PRO A 113 10.22 6.79 -1.36
C PRO A 113 9.09 7.80 -1.42
N LYS A 114 8.83 8.53 -0.32
CA LYS A 114 7.73 9.50 -0.24
C LYS A 114 7.85 10.67 -1.23
N SER A 115 9.03 10.92 -1.76
CA SER A 115 9.31 11.96 -2.76
C SER A 115 8.75 11.65 -4.14
N LEU A 116 8.52 10.36 -4.47
CA LEU A 116 7.96 9.97 -5.76
C LEU A 116 6.45 10.24 -5.82
N PRO A 117 5.87 10.65 -6.94
CA PRO A 117 4.44 10.66 -7.15
C PRO A 117 3.87 9.21 -7.12
N ALA A 118 2.57 9.07 -6.86
CA ALA A 118 1.93 7.75 -6.69
C ALA A 118 2.14 6.85 -7.91
N GLU A 119 2.00 7.38 -9.12
CA GLU A 119 2.21 6.63 -10.36
C GLU A 119 3.64 6.11 -10.50
N ALA A 120 4.65 6.92 -10.17
CA ALA A 120 6.06 6.56 -10.28
C ALA A 120 6.55 5.68 -9.11
N SER A 121 5.69 5.39 -8.12
CA SER A 121 6.04 4.51 -7.01
C SER A 121 6.00 3.03 -7.38
N TRP A 122 5.41 2.69 -8.53
CA TRP A 122 5.24 1.32 -9.01
C TRP A 122 6.23 0.95 -10.10
N GLY A 123 6.71 -0.29 -10.06
CA GLY A 123 7.30 -0.94 -11.22
C GLY A 123 6.19 -1.40 -12.17
N LEU A 124 6.39 -1.22 -13.47
CA LEU A 124 5.41 -1.56 -14.51
C LEU A 124 5.89 -2.78 -15.28
N ARG A 125 4.95 -3.67 -15.60
CA ARG A 125 5.18 -4.81 -16.48
C ARG A 125 4.23 -4.73 -17.68
N SER A 126 4.80 -4.78 -18.88
CA SER A 126 4.04 -4.90 -20.12
C SER A 126 3.59 -6.35 -20.36
N TYR A 127 2.51 -6.53 -21.10
CA TYR A 127 2.02 -7.84 -21.54
C TYR A 127 3.08 -8.63 -22.33
N ALA A 128 3.93 -7.95 -23.10
CA ALA A 128 4.99 -8.57 -23.86
C ALA A 128 6.18 -9.05 -23.03
N SER A 129 6.28 -8.66 -21.75
CA SER A 129 7.42 -9.04 -20.90
C SER A 129 7.12 -10.25 -20.02
N PRO A 130 8.10 -11.18 -19.83
CA PRO A 130 7.92 -12.36 -19.00
C PRO A 130 7.83 -11.99 -17.51
N PRO A 131 7.12 -12.80 -16.69
CA PRO A 131 6.97 -12.53 -15.25
C PRO A 131 8.31 -12.52 -14.48
N GLN A 132 9.28 -13.29 -14.93
CA GLN A 132 10.60 -13.42 -14.26
C GLN A 132 11.47 -12.18 -14.48
N GLU A 133 11.25 -11.46 -15.57
CA GLU A 133 11.98 -10.24 -15.93
C GLU A 133 11.00 -9.15 -16.36
N PRO A 134 10.26 -8.56 -15.42
CA PRO A 134 9.24 -7.56 -15.72
C PRO A 134 9.89 -6.29 -16.28
N LYS A 135 9.42 -5.86 -17.46
CA LYS A 135 9.86 -4.63 -18.14
C LYS A 135 8.66 -3.78 -18.51
N ALA A 136 8.79 -2.48 -18.36
CA ALA A 136 7.84 -1.53 -18.90
C ALA A 136 7.85 -1.57 -20.44
N GLY A 137 6.73 -1.28 -21.06
CA GLY A 137 6.56 -1.29 -22.52
C GLY A 137 5.47 -0.35 -22.98
N ALA A 138 4.80 -0.70 -24.07
CA ALA A 138 3.73 0.09 -24.68
C ALA A 138 2.42 0.07 -23.88
N ASP A 139 2.30 -0.83 -22.92
CA ASP A 139 1.11 -1.03 -22.09
C ASP A 139 1.47 -1.33 -20.63
N VAL A 140 0.47 -1.30 -19.77
CA VAL A 140 0.58 -1.72 -18.37
C VAL A 140 -0.31 -2.94 -18.16
N PHE A 141 0.32 -4.10 -18.16
CA PHE A 141 -0.35 -5.38 -17.88
C PHE A 141 -0.41 -5.67 -16.38
N ASP A 142 0.65 -5.32 -15.66
CA ASP A 142 0.77 -5.60 -14.23
C ASP A 142 1.64 -4.55 -13.53
N VAL A 143 1.51 -4.48 -12.22
CA VAL A 143 2.32 -3.61 -11.36
C VAL A 143 2.98 -4.43 -10.26
N TYR A 144 4.13 -3.96 -9.80
CA TYR A 144 4.86 -4.56 -8.69
C TYR A 144 5.56 -3.50 -7.83
N SER A 145 5.84 -3.83 -6.58
CA SER A 145 6.65 -2.95 -5.72
C SER A 145 8.11 -2.95 -6.15
N THR A 146 8.71 -1.77 -6.23
CA THR A 146 10.14 -1.60 -6.51
C THR A 146 11.02 -1.74 -5.27
N SER A 147 10.43 -1.98 -4.09
CA SER A 147 11.16 -2.20 -2.84
C SER A 147 11.99 -3.48 -2.89
N ALA A 148 13.24 -3.39 -2.45
CA ALA A 148 14.13 -4.55 -2.31
C ALA A 148 13.85 -5.36 -1.04
N GLU A 149 12.94 -4.90 -0.18
CA GLU A 149 12.63 -5.56 1.09
C GLU A 149 11.86 -6.87 0.89
N VAL A 150 11.95 -7.71 1.92
CA VAL A 150 11.26 -9.00 1.99
C VAL A 150 10.09 -8.90 2.98
N GLY A 151 8.96 -9.43 2.57
CA GLY A 151 7.78 -9.52 3.41
C GLY A 151 7.97 -10.43 4.62
N MET A 152 7.09 -10.31 5.59
CA MET A 152 7.09 -11.19 6.78
C MET A 152 6.86 -12.67 6.46
N ASN A 153 6.31 -12.95 5.27
CA ASN A 153 6.13 -14.29 4.72
C ASN A 153 7.40 -14.84 4.02
N GLY A 154 8.52 -14.10 4.03
CA GLY A 154 9.75 -14.47 3.36
C GLY A 154 9.78 -14.22 1.85
N ILE A 155 8.72 -13.67 1.27
CA ILE A 155 8.62 -13.38 -0.17
C ILE A 155 8.97 -11.91 -0.43
N PRO A 156 9.89 -11.61 -1.36
CA PRO A 156 10.18 -10.22 -1.77
C PRO A 156 8.92 -9.48 -2.24
N TYR A 157 8.74 -8.21 -1.85
CA TYR A 157 7.55 -7.42 -2.23
C TYR A 157 7.33 -7.29 -3.74
N ARG A 158 8.40 -7.31 -4.52
CA ARG A 158 8.33 -7.31 -5.99
C ARG A 158 7.61 -8.53 -6.60
N LEU A 159 7.40 -9.58 -5.82
CA LEU A 159 6.75 -10.83 -6.26
C LEU A 159 5.32 -10.99 -5.72
N TRP A 160 4.78 -9.95 -5.09
CA TRP A 160 3.43 -9.98 -4.51
C TRP A 160 2.31 -9.72 -5.51
#